data_8101dee1f7142b07fa1170ecbecc4b75
#
_entry.id   8101dee1f7142b07fa1170ecbecc4b75
#
_cell.length_a   1.000
_cell.length_b   1.000
_cell.length_c   1.000
_cell.angle_alpha   90.00
_cell.angle_beta   90.00
_cell.angle_gamma   90.00
#
_symmetry.space_group_name_H-M   'P 1'
#
loop_
_entity.id
_entity.type
_entity.pdbx_description
1 polymer ?
#
loop_
_entity_poly.entity_id
_entity_poly.type
_entity_poly.pdbx_seq_one_letter_code
_entity_poly.pdbx_strand_id
1 'polypeptide(L)'
;MSLLDFRKNDAGDAPEQEEYARIIDLDINVIEVSHMNPRQTRGEHYDSTKESIRNIGLLQMLTVTKVPGQDHFSLYNGGNTRLSILKELYQEYLAAGEDDKAEAIRIQQCRYVPYTDDLDVLVKHMAENEERSDMTFIDKARAVFQIREIYLRQRGEESVSSRDLASFIQSLGWTRVNQRVMTELNFALDSLEKVIPQALDAGMGKPKIQQLRRWWGYVETYLQWLIDNDKVTRRADGTEQPYTIAQARQLYFDTLAERDSDEIPIDVDEFLEDFRCRWALELQQYDPHTHSVRILGELEMVEEHGHVPEEVPMEELRERLDATATVPPARWPEPRKPRTPREPAANGDSASVESGHENDGDGFDGGGSGE
;
A
#
# COMPACT_ATOMS: atom_id res chain seq x y z
N MET A 1 17.68 -50.48 -24.69
CA MET A 1 17.53 -49.22 -25.40
C MET A 1 17.76 -48.10 -24.38
N SER A 2 18.92 -47.50 -24.43
CA SER A 2 19.42 -46.57 -23.41
C SER A 2 18.92 -45.16 -23.71
N LEU A 3 18.61 -44.39 -22.64
CA LEU A 3 18.20 -42.99 -22.66
C LEU A 3 19.23 -42.00 -23.25
N LEU A 4 20.27 -42.50 -23.92
CA LEU A 4 21.36 -41.74 -24.51
C LEU A 4 21.29 -41.56 -26.04
N ASP A 5 20.29 -42.13 -26.72
CA ASP A 5 20.18 -42.09 -28.19
C ASP A 5 19.29 -40.99 -28.78
N PHE A 6 18.80 -40.05 -27.97
CA PHE A 6 17.92 -38.93 -28.44
C PHE A 6 18.66 -37.61 -28.70
N ARG A 7 19.99 -37.60 -28.74
CA ARG A 7 20.78 -36.38 -28.99
C ARG A 7 21.69 -36.52 -30.20
N LYS A 8 21.11 -36.76 -31.37
CA LYS A 8 21.82 -36.50 -32.65
C LYS A 8 20.78 -36.49 -33.77
N ASN A 9 20.30 -35.32 -34.11
CA ASN A 9 19.96 -34.80 -35.42
C ASN A 9 19.01 -33.61 -35.24
N ASP A 10 19.60 -32.43 -35.26
CA ASP A 10 19.14 -31.28 -36.02
C ASP A 10 20.17 -30.15 -35.77
N ALA A 11 21.22 -30.19 -36.64
CA ALA A 11 22.09 -29.04 -36.83
C ALA A 11 21.42 -28.12 -37.87
N GLY A 12 20.43 -27.37 -37.46
CA GLY A 12 19.86 -26.26 -38.18
C GLY A 12 19.97 -25.03 -37.30
N ASP A 13 20.60 -23.96 -37.78
CA ASP A 13 20.84 -22.65 -37.23
C ASP A 13 20.08 -22.34 -35.92
N ALA A 14 20.66 -22.74 -34.77
CA ALA A 14 20.20 -22.26 -33.48
C ALA A 14 20.68 -20.80 -33.38
N PRO A 15 19.79 -19.83 -33.02
CA PRO A 15 20.25 -18.52 -32.68
C PRO A 15 21.24 -18.66 -31.53
N GLU A 16 22.39 -17.95 -31.63
CA GLU A 16 23.42 -17.93 -30.59
C GLU A 16 22.77 -17.72 -29.24
N GLN A 17 22.84 -18.72 -28.38
CA GLN A 17 22.26 -18.73 -27.04
C GLN A 17 23.01 -17.72 -26.17
N GLU A 18 22.49 -16.51 -26.01
CA GLU A 18 22.85 -15.64 -24.91
C GLU A 18 22.23 -16.16 -23.60
N GLU A 19 22.59 -17.37 -23.19
CA GLU A 19 21.90 -18.13 -22.13
C GLU A 19 22.37 -17.78 -20.72
N TYR A 20 23.33 -16.85 -20.55
CA TYR A 20 23.95 -16.59 -19.24
C TYR A 20 24.00 -15.08 -18.93
N ALA A 21 23.78 -14.77 -17.64
CA ALA A 21 24.00 -13.42 -17.12
C ALA A 21 25.48 -13.03 -17.32
N ARG A 22 25.72 -11.89 -17.99
CA ARG A 22 27.06 -11.34 -18.24
C ARG A 22 27.17 -9.91 -17.74
N ILE A 23 28.40 -9.47 -17.45
CA ILE A 23 28.67 -8.06 -17.09
C ILE A 23 28.95 -7.29 -18.37
N ILE A 24 28.30 -6.15 -18.55
CA ILE A 24 28.46 -5.23 -19.67
C ILE A 24 28.55 -3.79 -19.15
N ASP A 25 29.32 -2.97 -19.84
CA ASP A 25 29.39 -1.53 -19.57
C ASP A 25 28.30 -0.82 -20.37
N LEU A 26 27.45 -0.04 -19.70
CA LEU A 26 26.33 0.69 -20.30
C LEU A 26 26.34 2.16 -19.89
N ASP A 27 25.96 3.01 -20.83
CA ASP A 27 25.59 4.39 -20.56
C ASP A 27 24.24 4.41 -19.81
N ILE A 28 24.20 5.08 -18.66
CA ILE A 28 22.97 5.19 -17.86
C ILE A 28 21.80 5.82 -18.65
N ASN A 29 22.08 6.58 -19.70
CA ASN A 29 21.07 7.24 -20.51
C ASN A 29 20.33 6.26 -21.45
N VAL A 30 20.97 5.11 -21.78
CA VAL A 30 20.29 4.05 -22.55
C VAL A 30 19.58 3.03 -21.65
N ILE A 31 19.57 3.23 -20.33
CA ILE A 31 18.86 2.40 -19.38
C ILE A 31 17.59 3.14 -18.96
N GLU A 32 16.45 2.47 -19.07
CA GLU A 32 15.17 2.99 -18.60
C GLU A 32 14.74 2.32 -17.29
N VAL A 33 14.02 3.09 -16.49
CA VAL A 33 13.33 2.57 -15.30
C VAL A 33 12.30 1.55 -15.79
N SER A 34 12.19 0.43 -15.11
CA SER A 34 11.17 -0.56 -15.46
C SER A 34 9.78 0.08 -15.44
N HIS A 35 9.07 0.04 -16.57
CA HIS A 35 7.70 0.51 -16.70
C HIS A 35 6.71 -0.30 -15.82
N MET A 36 7.15 -1.44 -15.32
CA MET A 36 6.40 -2.32 -14.41
C MET A 36 6.66 -2.01 -12.94
N ASN A 37 7.33 -0.88 -12.62
CA ASN A 37 7.60 -0.52 -11.23
C ASN A 37 6.30 0.02 -10.58
N PRO A 38 5.73 -0.67 -9.57
CA PRO A 38 4.51 -0.23 -8.90
C PRO A 38 4.74 0.96 -7.96
N ARG A 39 6.00 1.22 -7.56
CA ARG A 39 6.35 2.29 -6.63
C ARG A 39 6.36 3.64 -7.35
N GLN A 40 5.48 4.54 -6.92
CA GLN A 40 5.34 5.88 -7.48
C GLN A 40 6.00 6.98 -6.62
N THR A 41 6.37 6.68 -5.38
CA THR A 41 6.93 7.65 -4.43
C THR A 41 8.41 7.43 -4.15
N ARG A 42 9.15 8.53 -3.84
CA ARG A 42 10.54 8.46 -3.36
C ARG A 42 10.57 7.77 -2.01
N GLY A 43 11.48 6.79 -1.83
CA GLY A 43 11.66 6.10 -0.56
C GLY A 43 12.29 6.99 0.49
N GLU A 44 12.02 6.71 1.77
CA GLU A 44 12.57 7.41 2.94
C GLU A 44 14.11 7.50 2.94
N HIS A 45 14.79 6.51 2.35
CA HIS A 45 16.26 6.47 2.29
C HIS A 45 16.86 7.01 0.98
N TYR A 46 16.09 7.77 0.18
CA TYR A 46 16.57 8.26 -1.12
C TYR A 46 17.81 9.14 -0.97
N ASP A 47 17.76 10.15 -0.09
CA ASP A 47 18.84 11.13 0.08
C ASP A 47 20.09 10.51 0.69
N SER A 48 19.95 9.62 1.67
CA SER A 48 21.08 8.88 2.24
C SER A 48 21.75 7.94 1.22
N THR A 49 20.97 7.31 0.35
CA THR A 49 21.47 6.49 -0.76
C THR A 49 22.21 7.34 -1.79
N LYS A 50 21.67 8.53 -2.11
CA LYS A 50 22.31 9.48 -3.03
C LYS A 50 23.65 9.94 -2.52
N GLU A 51 23.73 10.31 -1.25
CA GLU A 51 24.99 10.71 -0.61
C GLU A 51 26.01 9.57 -0.59
N SER A 52 25.56 8.34 -0.32
CA SER A 52 26.41 7.15 -0.40
C SER A 52 26.98 6.96 -1.83
N ILE A 53 26.12 7.01 -2.86
CA ILE A 53 26.57 6.83 -4.27
C ILE A 53 27.50 7.97 -4.67
N ARG A 54 27.27 9.20 -4.22
CA ARG A 54 28.16 10.36 -4.49
C ARG A 54 29.56 10.13 -3.93
N ASN A 55 29.66 9.57 -2.72
CA ASN A 55 30.94 9.45 -2.00
C ASN A 55 31.75 8.22 -2.37
N ILE A 56 31.09 7.07 -2.58
CA ILE A 56 31.76 5.77 -2.77
C ILE A 56 31.37 5.05 -4.06
N GLY A 57 30.54 5.67 -4.89
CA GLY A 57 30.05 5.07 -6.13
C GLY A 57 28.95 4.00 -5.93
N LEU A 58 28.60 3.33 -7.01
CA LEU A 58 27.57 2.30 -7.03
C LEU A 58 28.13 0.97 -6.52
N LEU A 59 27.85 0.60 -5.28
CA LEU A 59 28.32 -0.68 -4.69
C LEU A 59 27.63 -1.92 -5.26
N GLN A 60 26.38 -1.79 -5.63
CA GLN A 60 25.59 -2.89 -6.18
C GLN A 60 25.21 -2.61 -7.63
N MET A 61 25.73 -3.41 -8.55
CA MET A 61 25.46 -3.30 -9.98
C MET A 61 23.95 -3.30 -10.28
N LEU A 62 23.58 -2.55 -11.30
CA LEU A 62 22.24 -2.63 -11.88
C LEU A 62 22.12 -3.95 -12.65
N THR A 63 20.94 -4.59 -12.54
CA THR A 63 20.61 -5.74 -13.39
C THR A 63 19.68 -5.26 -14.48
N VAL A 64 20.06 -5.50 -15.73
CA VAL A 64 19.37 -4.99 -16.91
C VAL A 64 19.00 -6.13 -17.87
N THR A 65 17.95 -5.90 -18.64
CA THR A 65 17.53 -6.76 -19.74
C THR A 65 17.26 -5.92 -20.99
N LYS A 66 17.19 -6.54 -22.14
CA LYS A 66 16.79 -5.88 -23.39
C LYS A 66 15.53 -6.54 -23.92
N VAL A 67 14.44 -5.80 -23.86
CA VAL A 67 13.15 -6.27 -24.40
C VAL A 67 13.24 -6.31 -25.94
N PRO A 68 12.83 -7.39 -26.61
CA PRO A 68 12.85 -7.48 -28.06
C PRO A 68 12.11 -6.32 -28.72
N GLY A 69 12.76 -5.68 -29.70
CA GLY A 69 12.17 -4.54 -30.43
C GLY A 69 12.31 -3.18 -29.76
N GLN A 70 12.96 -3.09 -28.59
CA GLN A 70 13.30 -1.82 -27.96
C GLN A 70 14.77 -1.45 -28.20
N ASP A 71 15.06 -0.16 -28.36
CA ASP A 71 16.43 0.34 -28.57
C ASP A 71 17.19 0.58 -27.24
N HIS A 72 16.48 0.60 -26.11
CA HIS A 72 17.01 0.82 -24.77
C HIS A 72 17.04 -0.48 -23.95
N PHE A 73 17.83 -0.44 -22.87
CA PHE A 73 17.80 -1.47 -21.84
C PHE A 73 16.80 -1.08 -20.75
N SER A 74 16.14 -2.07 -20.17
CA SER A 74 15.26 -1.87 -19.02
C SER A 74 15.85 -2.52 -17.78
N LEU A 75 15.59 -1.96 -16.60
CA LEU A 75 15.94 -2.64 -15.36
C LEU A 75 15.15 -3.95 -15.25
N TYR A 76 15.87 -5.03 -14.95
CA TYR A 76 15.29 -6.38 -14.87
C TYR A 76 14.63 -6.63 -13.52
N ASN A 77 15.37 -6.36 -12.42
CA ASN A 77 14.89 -6.50 -11.06
C ASN A 77 15.52 -5.42 -10.18
N GLY A 78 14.68 -4.59 -9.55
CA GLY A 78 15.15 -3.52 -8.68
C GLY A 78 16.08 -2.49 -9.31
N GLY A 79 16.62 -1.57 -8.51
CA GLY A 79 17.59 -0.57 -8.96
C GLY A 79 16.97 0.71 -9.50
N ASN A 80 15.65 0.88 -9.54
CA ASN A 80 15.00 2.10 -10.02
C ASN A 80 15.51 3.35 -9.27
N THR A 81 15.56 3.30 -7.94
CA THR A 81 16.10 4.38 -7.10
C THR A 81 17.55 4.67 -7.44
N ARG A 82 18.40 3.64 -7.58
CA ARG A 82 19.82 3.80 -7.91
C ARG A 82 20.02 4.42 -9.30
N LEU A 83 19.27 3.95 -10.30
CA LEU A 83 19.33 4.53 -11.64
C LEU A 83 18.87 5.99 -11.65
N SER A 84 17.78 6.32 -10.95
CA SER A 84 17.32 7.72 -10.83
C SER A 84 18.38 8.61 -10.17
N ILE A 85 19.02 8.11 -9.11
CA ILE A 85 20.12 8.82 -8.42
C ILE A 85 21.31 9.02 -9.35
N LEU A 86 21.73 8.00 -10.09
CA LEU A 86 22.84 8.11 -11.04
C LEU A 86 22.55 9.17 -12.11
N LYS A 87 21.35 9.18 -12.68
CA LYS A 87 20.92 10.19 -13.66
C LYS A 87 20.88 11.60 -13.06
N GLU A 88 20.41 11.74 -11.82
CA GLU A 88 20.38 13.02 -11.11
C GLU A 88 21.80 13.54 -10.82
N LEU A 89 22.69 12.69 -10.29
CA LEU A 89 24.09 13.06 -10.05
C LEU A 89 24.83 13.41 -11.35
N TYR A 90 24.56 12.70 -12.44
CA TYR A 90 25.12 13.02 -13.75
C TYR A 90 24.74 14.44 -14.19
N GLN A 91 23.47 14.82 -14.03
CA GLN A 91 23.03 16.18 -14.36
C GLN A 91 23.63 17.24 -13.41
N GLU A 92 23.76 16.94 -12.13
CA GLU A 92 24.41 17.84 -11.16
C GLU A 92 25.87 18.08 -11.52
N TYR A 93 26.64 17.05 -11.86
CA TYR A 93 28.05 17.19 -12.25
C TYR A 93 28.23 17.97 -13.57
N LEU A 94 27.36 17.73 -14.57
CA LEU A 94 27.37 18.53 -15.79
C LEU A 94 27.09 20.02 -15.52
N ALA A 95 26.10 20.30 -14.66
CA ALA A 95 25.75 21.67 -14.30
C ALA A 95 26.85 22.38 -13.49
N ALA A 96 27.65 21.63 -12.73
CA ALA A 96 28.79 22.12 -11.96
C ALA A 96 30.08 22.24 -12.81
N GLY A 97 30.09 21.78 -14.06
CA GLY A 97 31.29 21.72 -14.92
C GLY A 97 32.31 20.66 -14.48
N GLU A 98 31.89 19.66 -13.75
CA GLU A 98 32.72 18.54 -13.26
C GLU A 98 32.72 17.38 -14.26
N ASP A 99 33.17 17.60 -15.48
CA ASP A 99 33.05 16.67 -16.61
C ASP A 99 33.67 15.30 -16.33
N ASP A 100 34.79 15.21 -15.61
CA ASP A 100 35.43 13.95 -15.25
C ASP A 100 34.54 13.11 -14.34
N LYS A 101 33.84 13.70 -13.39
CA LYS A 101 32.90 13.01 -12.50
C LYS A 101 31.62 12.63 -13.24
N ALA A 102 31.14 13.48 -14.13
CA ALA A 102 29.99 13.18 -14.97
C ALA A 102 30.29 11.96 -15.85
N GLU A 103 31.44 11.90 -16.50
CA GLU A 103 31.84 10.77 -17.35
C GLU A 103 32.01 9.46 -16.53
N ALA A 104 32.60 9.56 -15.33
CA ALA A 104 32.78 8.41 -14.44
C ALA A 104 31.44 7.80 -13.97
N ILE A 105 30.39 8.64 -13.83
CA ILE A 105 29.06 8.16 -13.42
C ILE A 105 28.22 7.72 -14.62
N ARG A 106 28.50 8.23 -15.82
CA ARG A 106 27.74 7.95 -17.04
C ARG A 106 27.84 6.50 -17.47
N ILE A 107 29.03 5.91 -17.40
CA ILE A 107 29.26 4.51 -17.78
C ILE A 107 29.27 3.62 -16.55
N GLN A 108 28.32 2.69 -16.46
CA GLN A 108 28.17 1.78 -15.34
C GLN A 108 28.29 0.31 -15.76
N GLN A 109 28.95 -0.47 -14.93
CA GLN A 109 28.92 -1.92 -15.06
C GLN A 109 27.56 -2.46 -14.65
N CYS A 110 26.90 -3.15 -15.57
CA CYS A 110 25.59 -3.73 -15.38
C CYS A 110 25.63 -5.25 -15.59
N ARG A 111 24.82 -5.95 -14.81
CA ARG A 111 24.58 -7.38 -15.01
C ARG A 111 23.46 -7.52 -16.05
N TYR A 112 23.80 -7.97 -17.24
CA TYR A 112 22.81 -8.30 -18.27
C TYR A 112 22.18 -9.66 -18.00
N VAL A 113 20.85 -9.73 -18.05
CA VAL A 113 20.07 -10.97 -17.98
C VAL A 113 19.20 -11.01 -19.24
N PRO A 114 19.20 -12.13 -19.99
CA PRO A 114 18.32 -12.28 -21.15
C PRO A 114 16.86 -12.07 -20.76
N TYR A 115 16.13 -11.38 -21.61
CA TYR A 115 14.69 -11.19 -21.45
C TYR A 115 13.96 -12.53 -21.64
N THR A 116 13.05 -12.85 -20.74
CA THR A 116 12.18 -14.03 -20.80
C THR A 116 10.77 -13.63 -21.25
N ASP A 117 10.01 -13.03 -20.33
CA ASP A 117 8.71 -12.43 -20.58
C ASP A 117 8.38 -11.40 -19.50
N ASP A 118 7.35 -10.57 -19.76
CA ASP A 118 6.96 -9.49 -18.84
C ASP A 118 6.51 -9.99 -17.47
N LEU A 119 5.83 -11.13 -17.42
CA LEU A 119 5.34 -11.69 -16.15
C LEU A 119 6.50 -12.19 -15.27
N ASP A 120 7.45 -12.91 -15.87
CA ASP A 120 8.62 -13.44 -15.16
C ASP A 120 9.47 -12.29 -14.58
N VAL A 121 9.72 -11.25 -15.39
CA VAL A 121 10.44 -10.04 -14.96
C VAL A 121 9.71 -9.34 -13.81
N LEU A 122 8.40 -9.11 -13.96
CA LEU A 122 7.60 -8.41 -12.95
C LEU A 122 7.53 -9.19 -11.64
N VAL A 123 7.23 -10.50 -11.70
CA VAL A 123 7.11 -11.32 -10.49
C VAL A 123 8.43 -11.42 -9.74
N LYS A 124 9.56 -11.60 -10.43
CA LYS A 124 10.89 -11.63 -9.80
C LYS A 124 11.25 -10.30 -9.17
N HIS A 125 10.92 -9.19 -9.84
CA HIS A 125 11.12 -7.85 -9.28
C HIS A 125 10.30 -7.65 -7.99
N MET A 126 9.05 -8.08 -7.98
CA MET A 126 8.17 -7.95 -6.81
C MET A 126 8.63 -8.85 -5.66
N ALA A 127 9.05 -10.08 -5.95
CA ALA A 127 9.57 -11.00 -4.94
C ALA A 127 10.83 -10.43 -4.25
N GLU A 128 11.76 -9.85 -5.02
CA GLU A 128 12.96 -9.20 -4.47
C GLU A 128 12.62 -7.97 -3.61
N ASN A 129 11.70 -7.11 -4.07
CA ASN A 129 11.29 -5.93 -3.30
C ASN A 129 10.62 -6.31 -1.98
N GLU A 130 9.79 -7.37 -1.97
CA GLU A 130 9.17 -7.86 -0.74
C GLU A 130 10.18 -8.46 0.24
N GLU A 131 11.25 -9.12 -0.25
CA GLU A 131 12.32 -9.64 0.60
C GLU A 131 13.10 -8.52 1.29
N ARG A 132 13.27 -7.38 0.62
CA ARG A 132 13.94 -6.19 1.17
C ARG A 132 13.06 -5.36 2.10
N SER A 133 11.77 -5.71 2.27
CA SER A 133 10.79 -4.93 3.03
C SER A 133 10.55 -3.51 2.49
N ASP A 134 10.87 -3.26 1.23
CA ASP A 134 10.75 -1.96 0.57
C ASP A 134 9.37 -1.72 -0.06
N MET A 135 8.46 -2.69 0.04
CA MET A 135 7.15 -2.67 -0.61
C MET A 135 6.03 -2.42 0.38
N THR A 136 5.23 -1.39 0.15
CA THR A 136 3.99 -1.18 0.91
C THR A 136 2.93 -2.22 0.54
N PHE A 137 1.89 -2.35 1.37
CA PHE A 137 0.82 -3.32 1.07
C PHE A 137 0.02 -2.92 -0.18
N ILE A 138 -0.16 -1.62 -0.42
CA ILE A 138 -0.84 -1.12 -1.62
C ILE A 138 0.02 -1.32 -2.89
N ASP A 139 1.34 -1.14 -2.81
CA ASP A 139 2.23 -1.43 -3.94
C ASP A 139 2.17 -2.91 -4.34
N LYS A 140 2.08 -3.80 -3.33
CA LYS A 140 1.85 -5.23 -3.56
C LYS A 140 0.52 -5.49 -4.27
N ALA A 141 -0.55 -4.80 -3.88
CA ALA A 141 -1.86 -4.92 -4.51
C ALA A 141 -1.82 -4.46 -5.98
N ARG A 142 -1.21 -3.30 -6.24
CA ARG A 142 -1.01 -2.74 -7.59
C ARG A 142 -0.20 -3.69 -8.47
N ALA A 143 0.87 -4.28 -7.94
CA ALA A 143 1.69 -5.25 -8.67
C ALA A 143 0.91 -6.52 -9.03
N VAL A 144 0.15 -7.09 -8.09
CA VAL A 144 -0.69 -8.26 -8.36
C VAL A 144 -1.77 -7.95 -9.41
N PHE A 145 -2.33 -6.75 -9.39
CA PHE A 145 -3.27 -6.32 -10.43
C PHE A 145 -2.60 -6.22 -11.81
N GLN A 146 -1.42 -5.64 -11.92
CA GLN A 146 -0.65 -5.59 -13.17
C GLN A 146 -0.35 -7.00 -13.70
N ILE A 147 0.07 -7.91 -12.82
CA ILE A 147 0.31 -9.32 -13.18
C ILE A 147 -0.97 -9.95 -13.72
N ARG A 148 -2.13 -9.70 -13.08
CA ARG A 148 -3.44 -10.19 -13.55
C ARG A 148 -3.77 -9.70 -14.95
N GLU A 149 -3.59 -8.42 -15.22
CA GLU A 149 -3.87 -7.82 -16.52
C GLU A 149 -2.98 -8.40 -17.64
N ILE A 150 -1.69 -8.60 -17.36
CA ILE A 150 -0.76 -9.21 -18.32
C ILE A 150 -1.13 -10.69 -18.55
N TYR A 151 -1.42 -11.43 -17.46
CA TYR A 151 -1.82 -12.82 -17.49
C TYR A 151 -3.05 -13.03 -18.37
N LEU A 152 -4.13 -12.23 -18.16
CA LEU A 152 -5.37 -12.31 -18.93
C LEU A 152 -5.14 -11.98 -20.40
N ARG A 153 -4.34 -10.93 -20.70
CA ARG A 153 -4.00 -10.54 -22.06
C ARG A 153 -3.24 -11.62 -22.81
N GLN A 154 -2.22 -12.23 -22.17
CA GLN A 154 -1.42 -13.28 -22.80
C GLN A 154 -2.24 -14.54 -23.10
N ARG A 155 -3.25 -14.86 -22.30
CA ARG A 155 -4.09 -16.05 -22.47
C ARG A 155 -5.37 -15.80 -23.28
N GLY A 156 -5.72 -14.55 -23.51
CA GLY A 156 -6.99 -14.18 -24.15
C GLY A 156 -8.20 -14.52 -23.27
N GLU A 157 -8.02 -14.52 -21.95
CA GLU A 157 -9.05 -14.80 -20.95
C GLU A 157 -9.66 -13.49 -20.43
N GLU A 158 -10.96 -13.48 -20.10
CA GLU A 158 -11.64 -12.29 -19.57
C GLU A 158 -11.54 -12.21 -18.04
N SER A 159 -11.34 -13.35 -17.36
CA SER A 159 -11.27 -13.42 -15.90
C SER A 159 -10.40 -14.57 -15.43
N VAL A 160 -9.88 -14.46 -14.20
CA VAL A 160 -9.12 -15.50 -13.51
C VAL A 160 -9.53 -15.54 -12.04
N SER A 161 -9.65 -16.73 -11.47
CA SER A 161 -9.94 -16.84 -10.03
C SER A 161 -8.75 -16.40 -9.18
N SER A 162 -9.02 -15.83 -7.98
CA SER A 162 -7.95 -15.46 -7.03
C SER A 162 -7.06 -16.65 -6.65
N ARG A 163 -7.59 -17.86 -6.65
CA ARG A 163 -6.83 -19.08 -6.38
C ARG A 163 -5.85 -19.39 -7.50
N ASP A 164 -6.32 -19.37 -8.75
CA ASP A 164 -5.52 -19.74 -9.90
C ASP A 164 -4.43 -18.70 -10.15
N LEU A 165 -4.77 -17.40 -10.02
CA LEU A 165 -3.80 -16.32 -10.11
C LEU A 165 -2.74 -16.42 -9.00
N ALA A 166 -3.13 -16.69 -7.75
CA ALA A 166 -2.17 -16.88 -6.66
C ALA A 166 -1.24 -18.08 -6.91
N SER A 167 -1.80 -19.21 -7.39
CA SER A 167 -1.01 -20.40 -7.73
C SER A 167 -0.03 -20.13 -8.87
N PHE A 168 -0.45 -19.37 -9.88
CA PHE A 168 0.40 -18.95 -10.98
C PHE A 168 1.56 -18.06 -10.49
N ILE A 169 1.27 -17.01 -9.71
CA ILE A 169 2.28 -16.11 -9.13
C ILE A 169 3.29 -16.88 -8.29
N GLN A 170 2.82 -17.84 -7.47
CA GLN A 170 3.70 -18.69 -6.66
C GLN A 170 4.61 -19.58 -7.54
N SER A 171 4.12 -20.08 -8.66
CA SER A 171 4.91 -20.90 -9.60
C SER A 171 6.06 -20.13 -10.24
N LEU A 172 5.94 -18.78 -10.33
CA LEU A 172 7.00 -17.89 -10.80
C LEU A 172 7.98 -17.43 -9.69
N GLY A 173 7.76 -17.89 -8.44
CA GLY A 173 8.68 -17.66 -7.32
C GLY A 173 8.21 -16.67 -6.26
N TRP A 174 7.10 -15.95 -6.44
CA TRP A 174 6.57 -15.05 -5.40
C TRP A 174 5.63 -15.80 -4.44
N THR A 175 6.23 -16.53 -3.51
CA THR A 175 5.53 -17.50 -2.64
C THR A 175 4.63 -16.86 -1.57
N ARG A 176 4.85 -15.59 -1.21
CA ARG A 176 4.07 -14.88 -0.19
C ARG A 176 2.69 -14.43 -0.67
N VAL A 177 2.41 -14.49 -1.97
CA VAL A 177 1.09 -14.22 -2.54
C VAL A 177 0.28 -15.51 -2.53
N ASN A 178 -0.69 -15.63 -1.63
CA ASN A 178 -1.60 -16.76 -1.52
C ASN A 178 -3.05 -16.30 -1.58
N GLN A 179 -4.00 -17.24 -1.71
CA GLN A 179 -5.42 -16.93 -1.85
C GLN A 179 -5.97 -16.03 -0.73
N ARG A 180 -5.52 -16.23 0.52
CA ARG A 180 -5.95 -15.41 1.66
C ARG A 180 -5.46 -13.96 1.54
N VAL A 181 -4.22 -13.77 1.11
CA VAL A 181 -3.66 -12.43 0.88
C VAL A 181 -4.34 -11.74 -0.31
N MET A 182 -4.70 -12.49 -1.36
CA MET A 182 -5.42 -11.95 -2.52
C MET A 182 -6.71 -11.23 -2.14
N THR A 183 -7.44 -11.74 -1.15
CA THR A 183 -8.70 -11.12 -0.70
C THR A 183 -8.46 -9.72 -0.11
N GLU A 184 -7.42 -9.57 0.71
CA GLU A 184 -7.05 -8.25 1.27
C GLU A 184 -6.45 -7.31 0.23
N LEU A 185 -5.65 -7.84 -0.72
CA LEU A 185 -5.09 -7.05 -1.82
C LEU A 185 -6.19 -6.48 -2.71
N ASN A 186 -7.17 -7.30 -3.10
CA ASN A 186 -8.31 -6.85 -3.87
C ASN A 186 -9.13 -5.79 -3.11
N PHE A 187 -9.40 -6.00 -1.82
CA PHE A 187 -10.13 -5.01 -1.02
C PHE A 187 -9.37 -3.69 -0.91
N ALA A 188 -8.05 -3.72 -0.71
CA ALA A 188 -7.23 -2.51 -0.68
C ALA A 188 -7.32 -1.73 -2.00
N LEU A 189 -7.22 -2.43 -3.14
CA LEU A 189 -7.23 -1.80 -4.45
C LEU A 189 -8.63 -1.34 -4.88
N ASP A 190 -9.64 -2.25 -4.78
CA ASP A 190 -10.97 -2.01 -5.33
C ASP A 190 -11.81 -1.06 -4.46
N SER A 191 -11.57 -1.06 -3.14
CA SER A 191 -12.40 -0.35 -2.16
C SER A 191 -11.68 0.79 -1.45
N LEU A 192 -10.40 0.64 -1.08
CA LEU A 192 -9.72 1.62 -0.24
C LEU A 192 -8.87 2.63 -1.03
N GLU A 193 -8.28 2.25 -2.16
CA GLU A 193 -7.34 3.12 -2.89
C GLU A 193 -7.96 4.46 -3.31
N LYS A 194 -9.25 4.47 -3.63
CA LYS A 194 -9.98 5.71 -4.00
C LYS A 194 -10.46 6.51 -2.79
N VAL A 195 -10.45 5.92 -1.61
CA VAL A 195 -11.03 6.47 -0.39
C VAL A 195 -9.94 7.04 0.53
N ILE A 196 -8.84 6.29 0.70
CA ILE A 196 -7.74 6.64 1.59
C ILE A 196 -6.37 6.46 0.92
N PRO A 197 -6.13 7.09 -0.25
CA PRO A 197 -4.87 6.91 -0.97
C PRO A 197 -3.65 7.35 -0.16
N GLN A 198 -3.74 8.45 0.61
CA GLN A 198 -2.61 8.98 1.38
C GLN A 198 -2.19 8.01 2.49
N ALA A 199 -3.13 7.49 3.25
CA ALA A 199 -2.85 6.53 4.31
C ALA A 199 -2.28 5.20 3.77
N LEU A 200 -2.74 4.74 2.60
CA LEU A 200 -2.21 3.55 1.95
C LEU A 200 -0.78 3.78 1.46
N ASP A 201 -0.51 4.89 0.80
CA ASP A 201 0.83 5.24 0.29
C ASP A 201 1.81 5.53 1.44
N ALA A 202 1.31 6.08 2.57
CA ALA A 202 2.08 6.23 3.82
C ALA A 202 2.38 4.88 4.52
N GLY A 203 1.90 3.74 3.98
CA GLY A 203 2.26 2.40 4.43
C GLY A 203 1.25 1.75 5.37
N MET A 204 -0.05 2.06 5.25
CA MET A 204 -1.08 1.31 5.98
C MET A 204 -0.94 -0.19 5.73
N GLY A 205 -0.63 -0.95 6.79
CA GLY A 205 -0.32 -2.37 6.71
C GLY A 205 -1.55 -3.28 6.66
N LYS A 206 -1.32 -4.53 6.26
CA LYS A 206 -2.32 -5.61 6.17
C LYS A 206 -3.25 -5.72 7.38
N PRO A 207 -2.79 -5.63 8.66
CA PRO A 207 -3.67 -5.80 9.82
C PRO A 207 -4.84 -4.82 9.85
N LYS A 208 -4.57 -3.53 9.58
CA LYS A 208 -5.60 -2.48 9.54
C LYS A 208 -6.57 -2.68 8.37
N ILE A 209 -6.05 -3.02 7.19
CA ILE A 209 -6.87 -3.33 6.00
C ILE A 209 -7.79 -4.53 6.26
N GLN A 210 -7.25 -5.57 6.90
CA GLN A 210 -8.02 -6.76 7.27
C GLN A 210 -9.11 -6.44 8.30
N GLN A 211 -8.84 -5.56 9.26
CA GLN A 211 -9.81 -5.09 10.24
C GLN A 211 -10.94 -4.32 9.56
N LEU A 212 -10.63 -3.34 8.70
CA LEU A 212 -11.63 -2.60 7.92
C LEU A 212 -12.50 -3.53 7.06
N ARG A 213 -11.89 -4.47 6.33
CA ARG A 213 -12.65 -5.43 5.51
C ARG A 213 -13.56 -6.32 6.33
N ARG A 214 -13.10 -6.80 7.48
CA ARG A 214 -13.89 -7.66 8.38
C ARG A 214 -15.10 -6.91 8.91
N TRP A 215 -14.91 -5.67 9.35
CA TRP A 215 -15.98 -4.83 9.85
C TRP A 215 -17.02 -4.49 8.78
N TRP A 216 -16.56 -4.22 7.56
CA TRP A 216 -17.50 -4.05 6.45
C TRP A 216 -18.35 -5.32 6.25
N GLY A 217 -17.77 -6.51 6.35
CA GLY A 217 -18.50 -7.77 6.29
C GLY A 217 -19.57 -7.93 7.39
N TYR A 218 -19.29 -7.47 8.60
CA TYR A 218 -20.28 -7.47 9.69
C TYR A 218 -21.43 -6.51 9.41
N VAL A 219 -21.14 -5.31 8.91
CA VAL A 219 -22.13 -4.33 8.49
C VAL A 219 -23.03 -4.90 7.39
N GLU A 220 -22.47 -5.52 6.36
CA GLU A 220 -23.24 -6.17 5.29
C GLU A 220 -24.15 -7.27 5.84
N THR A 221 -23.62 -8.13 6.70
CA THR A 221 -24.39 -9.26 7.31
C THR A 221 -25.55 -8.74 8.15
N TYR A 222 -25.30 -7.74 8.98
CA TYR A 222 -26.35 -7.16 9.83
C TYR A 222 -27.41 -6.42 9.00
N LEU A 223 -27.00 -5.64 8.01
CA LEU A 223 -27.95 -4.93 7.15
C LEU A 223 -28.79 -5.89 6.30
N GLN A 224 -28.18 -6.97 5.79
CA GLN A 224 -28.93 -8.01 5.07
C GLN A 224 -29.99 -8.64 5.97
N TRP A 225 -29.66 -8.92 7.23
CA TRP A 225 -30.63 -9.41 8.21
C TRP A 225 -31.77 -8.40 8.46
N LEU A 226 -31.46 -7.09 8.56
CA LEU A 226 -32.48 -6.04 8.69
C LEU A 226 -33.42 -5.99 7.48
N ILE A 227 -32.87 -6.14 6.27
CA ILE A 227 -33.63 -6.18 5.02
C ILE A 227 -34.54 -7.42 4.96
N ASP A 228 -34.01 -8.60 5.27
CA ASP A 228 -34.73 -9.87 5.23
C ASP A 228 -35.88 -9.93 6.25
N ASN A 229 -35.79 -9.11 7.31
CA ASN A 229 -36.82 -8.99 8.36
C ASN A 229 -37.70 -7.73 8.23
N ASP A 230 -37.71 -7.08 7.06
CA ASP A 230 -38.53 -5.88 6.75
C ASP A 230 -38.33 -4.70 7.71
N LYS A 231 -37.18 -4.62 8.42
CA LYS A 231 -36.92 -3.61 9.44
C LYS A 231 -36.48 -2.26 8.87
N VAL A 232 -36.02 -2.22 7.62
CA VAL A 232 -35.49 -1.03 6.96
C VAL A 232 -36.11 -0.78 5.59
N THR A 233 -37.31 -1.29 5.34
CA THR A 233 -38.02 -1.17 4.07
C THR A 233 -38.82 0.14 3.97
N ARG A 234 -39.26 0.70 5.11
CA ARG A 234 -40.06 1.89 5.19
C ARG A 234 -39.53 2.84 6.28
N ARG A 235 -39.47 4.12 5.98
CA ARG A 235 -39.11 5.14 6.98
C ARG A 235 -40.21 5.29 8.04
N ALA A 236 -39.86 5.82 9.21
CA ALA A 236 -40.75 6.08 10.33
C ALA A 236 -41.89 7.07 10.00
N ASP A 237 -41.68 7.96 9.04
CA ASP A 237 -42.68 8.89 8.51
C ASP A 237 -43.69 8.22 7.55
N GLY A 238 -43.55 6.94 7.29
CA GLY A 238 -44.39 6.16 6.40
C GLY A 238 -43.95 6.15 4.93
N THR A 239 -42.87 6.85 4.59
CA THR A 239 -42.33 6.88 3.22
C THR A 239 -41.73 5.53 2.86
N GLU A 240 -42.16 4.96 1.73
CA GLU A 240 -41.58 3.75 1.17
C GLU A 240 -40.23 4.05 0.50
N GLN A 241 -39.16 4.06 1.31
CA GLN A 241 -37.79 4.27 0.88
C GLN A 241 -36.89 3.31 1.65
N PRO A 242 -36.57 2.14 1.10
CA PRO A 242 -35.73 1.18 1.80
C PRO A 242 -34.31 1.68 1.99
N TYR A 243 -33.71 1.34 3.12
CA TYR A 243 -32.27 1.51 3.34
C TYR A 243 -31.51 0.39 2.63
N THR A 244 -30.45 0.76 1.93
CA THR A 244 -29.73 -0.15 1.04
C THR A 244 -28.30 -0.39 1.48
N ILE A 245 -27.73 -1.52 1.08
CA ILE A 245 -26.30 -1.82 1.27
C ILE A 245 -25.40 -0.73 0.63
N ALA A 246 -25.84 -0.15 -0.50
CA ALA A 246 -25.09 0.93 -1.15
C ALA A 246 -25.02 2.20 -0.28
N GLN A 247 -26.08 2.56 0.44
CA GLN A 247 -26.09 3.70 1.35
C GLN A 247 -25.20 3.46 2.57
N ALA A 248 -25.28 2.29 3.19
CA ALA A 248 -24.38 1.93 4.28
C ALA A 248 -22.90 1.92 3.82
N ARG A 249 -22.65 1.42 2.62
CA ARG A 249 -21.32 1.42 2.02
C ARG A 249 -20.80 2.83 1.78
N GLN A 250 -21.63 3.70 1.26
CA GLN A 250 -21.29 5.11 1.06
C GLN A 250 -20.92 5.78 2.39
N LEU A 251 -21.77 5.63 3.42
CA LEU A 251 -21.49 6.18 4.75
C LEU A 251 -20.18 5.63 5.35
N TYR A 252 -19.94 4.32 5.22
CA TYR A 252 -18.72 3.68 5.71
C TYR A 252 -17.46 4.30 5.09
N PHE A 253 -17.43 4.40 3.77
CA PHE A 253 -16.26 4.92 3.06
C PHE A 253 -16.14 6.45 3.14
N ASP A 254 -17.22 7.20 3.19
CA ASP A 254 -17.18 8.65 3.43
C ASP A 254 -16.61 8.97 4.82
N THR A 255 -17.06 8.23 5.85
CA THR A 255 -16.53 8.38 7.21
C THR A 255 -15.03 8.02 7.28
N LEU A 256 -14.60 7.02 6.51
CA LEU A 256 -13.19 6.63 6.43
C LEU A 256 -12.35 7.67 5.67
N ALA A 257 -12.88 8.24 4.58
CA ALA A 257 -12.20 9.25 3.78
C ALA A 257 -11.88 10.54 4.57
N GLU A 258 -12.70 10.89 5.56
CA GLU A 258 -12.44 12.02 6.46
C GLU A 258 -11.13 11.89 7.25
N ARG A 259 -10.55 10.68 7.31
CA ARG A 259 -9.33 10.33 8.05
C ARG A 259 -8.11 10.11 7.18
N ASP A 260 -8.25 10.30 5.86
CA ASP A 260 -7.13 10.08 4.95
C ASP A 260 -6.03 11.13 5.17
N SER A 261 -4.83 10.65 5.50
CA SER A 261 -3.66 11.49 5.78
C SER A 261 -2.38 10.66 5.62
N ASP A 262 -1.33 11.32 5.15
CA ASP A 262 0.03 10.78 5.10
C ASP A 262 0.82 11.03 6.40
N GLU A 263 0.43 12.03 7.19
CA GLU A 263 1.10 12.40 8.44
C GLU A 263 0.58 11.63 9.66
N ILE A 264 -0.74 11.34 9.69
CA ILE A 264 -1.41 10.75 10.88
C ILE A 264 -1.97 9.38 10.49
N PRO A 265 -1.43 8.28 11.05
CA PRO A 265 -1.97 6.95 10.81
C PRO A 265 -3.43 6.86 11.25
N ILE A 266 -4.27 6.25 10.40
CA ILE A 266 -5.68 6.00 10.75
C ILE A 266 -5.76 5.12 11.99
N ASP A 267 -6.47 5.60 13.01
CA ASP A 267 -6.95 4.79 14.13
C ASP A 267 -8.26 4.11 13.69
N VAL A 268 -8.18 2.79 13.46
CA VAL A 268 -9.32 2.03 12.96
C VAL A 268 -10.41 1.89 14.01
N ASP A 269 -10.06 1.81 15.28
CA ASP A 269 -11.03 1.65 16.37
C ASP A 269 -11.81 2.96 16.57
N GLU A 270 -11.15 4.13 16.56
CA GLU A 270 -11.80 5.44 16.57
C GLU A 270 -12.71 5.62 15.35
N PHE A 271 -12.27 5.19 14.18
CA PHE A 271 -13.08 5.22 12.96
C PHE A 271 -14.35 4.38 13.11
N LEU A 272 -14.21 3.14 13.59
CA LEU A 272 -15.34 2.22 13.74
C LEU A 272 -16.37 2.72 14.76
N GLU A 273 -15.94 3.36 15.83
CA GLU A 273 -16.81 3.97 16.80
C GLU A 273 -17.64 5.10 16.18
N ASP A 274 -16.98 6.02 15.45
CA ASP A 274 -17.66 7.11 14.76
C ASP A 274 -18.63 6.60 13.68
N PHE A 275 -18.21 5.64 12.87
CA PHE A 275 -19.07 5.03 11.86
C PHE A 275 -20.31 4.38 12.49
N ARG A 276 -20.14 3.55 13.52
CA ARG A 276 -21.26 2.90 14.23
C ARG A 276 -22.26 3.90 14.75
N CYS A 277 -21.77 5.00 15.30
CA CYS A 277 -22.60 6.08 15.79
C CYS A 277 -23.43 6.76 14.68
N ARG A 278 -22.80 7.12 13.58
CA ARG A 278 -23.48 7.75 12.41
C ARG A 278 -24.50 6.80 11.79
N TRP A 279 -24.14 5.54 11.66
CA TRP A 279 -25.01 4.52 11.08
C TRP A 279 -26.23 4.25 11.95
N ALA A 280 -26.07 4.18 13.27
CA ALA A 280 -27.19 4.06 14.19
C ALA A 280 -28.19 5.20 14.05
N LEU A 281 -27.73 6.45 13.86
CA LEU A 281 -28.60 7.60 13.62
C LEU A 281 -29.36 7.47 12.28
N GLU A 282 -28.74 6.97 11.23
CA GLU A 282 -29.43 6.71 9.97
C GLU A 282 -30.52 5.64 10.10
N LEU A 283 -30.22 4.53 10.78
CA LEU A 283 -31.17 3.44 10.98
C LEU A 283 -32.37 3.84 11.86
N GLN A 284 -32.21 4.78 12.80
CA GLN A 284 -33.31 5.33 13.59
C GLN A 284 -34.39 6.04 12.75
N GLN A 285 -34.06 6.47 11.53
CA GLN A 285 -35.05 7.03 10.60
C GLN A 285 -36.04 5.96 10.08
N TYR A 286 -35.72 4.69 10.21
CA TYR A 286 -36.55 3.56 9.80
C TYR A 286 -37.34 2.95 10.96
N ASP A 287 -36.73 2.85 12.12
CA ASP A 287 -37.37 2.39 13.35
C ASP A 287 -37.02 3.33 14.53
N PRO A 288 -37.87 4.32 14.83
CA PRO A 288 -37.66 5.25 15.95
C PRO A 288 -37.62 4.59 17.32
N HIS A 289 -38.17 3.36 17.44
CA HIS A 289 -38.15 2.60 18.67
C HIS A 289 -36.85 1.75 18.80
N THR A 290 -36.09 1.65 17.74
CA THR A 290 -34.78 1.03 17.79
C THR A 290 -33.78 1.99 18.41
N HIS A 291 -33.39 1.73 19.64
CA HIS A 291 -32.34 2.49 20.31
C HIS A 291 -30.98 2.17 19.69
N SER A 292 -30.08 3.16 19.64
CA SER A 292 -28.68 2.97 19.22
C SER A 292 -28.00 1.82 19.96
N VAL A 293 -28.34 1.59 21.23
CA VAL A 293 -27.94 0.44 22.05
C VAL A 293 -28.26 -0.89 21.37
N ARG A 294 -29.48 -1.04 20.78
CA ARG A 294 -29.86 -2.27 20.09
C ARG A 294 -29.02 -2.52 18.85
N ILE A 295 -28.87 -1.50 18.00
CA ILE A 295 -28.06 -1.61 16.78
C ILE A 295 -26.60 -1.98 17.11
N LEU A 296 -26.01 -1.29 18.09
CA LEU A 296 -24.62 -1.53 18.49
C LEU A 296 -24.46 -2.94 19.09
N GLY A 297 -25.36 -3.35 19.98
CA GLY A 297 -25.29 -4.67 20.60
C GLY A 297 -25.55 -5.82 19.61
N GLU A 298 -26.53 -5.67 18.70
CA GLU A 298 -26.77 -6.66 17.64
C GLU A 298 -25.61 -6.76 16.65
N LEU A 299 -24.93 -5.64 16.35
CA LEU A 299 -23.72 -5.63 15.51
C LEU A 299 -22.54 -6.36 16.19
N GLU A 300 -22.37 -6.16 17.51
CA GLU A 300 -21.38 -6.95 18.29
C GLU A 300 -21.67 -8.45 18.27
N MET A 301 -22.96 -8.84 18.29
CA MET A 301 -23.32 -10.25 18.15
C MET A 301 -22.98 -10.81 16.78
N VAL A 302 -23.13 -10.02 15.71
CA VAL A 302 -22.66 -10.43 14.38
C VAL A 302 -21.15 -10.60 14.37
N GLU A 303 -20.41 -9.75 15.08
CA GLU A 303 -18.95 -9.88 15.23
C GLU A 303 -18.57 -11.20 15.94
N GLU A 304 -19.26 -11.53 17.03
CA GLU A 304 -18.95 -12.72 17.83
C GLU A 304 -19.44 -14.03 17.19
N HIS A 305 -20.64 -14.02 16.64
CA HIS A 305 -21.35 -15.25 16.22
C HIS A 305 -21.54 -15.38 14.70
N GLY A 306 -21.30 -14.29 13.94
CA GLY A 306 -21.52 -14.25 12.49
C GLY A 306 -22.99 -14.08 12.07
N HIS A 307 -23.93 -13.92 13.01
CA HIS A 307 -25.36 -13.73 12.76
C HIS A 307 -26.03 -12.98 13.91
N VAL A 308 -27.21 -12.43 13.67
CA VAL A 308 -28.09 -11.86 14.71
C VAL A 308 -28.98 -12.97 15.28
N PRO A 309 -28.99 -13.23 16.58
CA PRO A 309 -29.94 -14.16 17.21
C PRO A 309 -31.39 -13.69 17.05
N GLU A 310 -32.36 -14.64 16.98
CA GLU A 310 -33.76 -14.33 16.69
C GLU A 310 -34.43 -13.41 17.72
N GLU A 311 -34.09 -13.48 19.00
CA GLU A 311 -34.55 -12.55 20.05
C GLU A 311 -33.46 -12.32 21.09
N VAL A 312 -33.01 -11.06 21.21
CA VAL A 312 -32.08 -10.66 22.26
C VAL A 312 -32.77 -9.64 23.19
N PRO A 313 -32.85 -9.92 24.50
CA PRO A 313 -33.41 -8.97 25.45
C PRO A 313 -32.59 -7.67 25.51
N MET A 314 -33.25 -6.51 25.55
CA MET A 314 -32.57 -5.20 25.66
C MET A 314 -31.65 -5.08 26.87
N GLU A 315 -31.93 -5.85 27.94
CA GLU A 315 -31.12 -5.88 29.16
C GLU A 315 -29.75 -6.54 28.91
N GLU A 316 -29.74 -7.63 28.16
CA GLU A 316 -28.51 -8.31 27.75
C GLU A 316 -27.64 -7.44 26.82
N LEU A 317 -28.27 -6.70 25.90
CA LEU A 317 -27.57 -5.76 25.03
C LEU A 317 -26.93 -4.61 25.79
N ARG A 318 -27.61 -4.09 26.83
CA ARG A 318 -27.05 -3.05 27.70
C ARG A 318 -25.88 -3.56 28.53
N GLU A 319 -26.01 -4.73 29.14
CA GLU A 319 -24.94 -5.34 29.95
C GLU A 319 -23.68 -5.58 29.09
N ARG A 320 -23.82 -5.98 27.81
CA ARG A 320 -22.71 -6.15 26.89
C ARG A 320 -22.01 -4.83 26.58
N LEU A 321 -22.76 -3.78 26.22
CA LEU A 321 -22.21 -2.48 25.93
C LEU A 321 -21.56 -1.82 27.15
N ASP A 322 -22.11 -2.01 28.34
CA ASP A 322 -21.50 -1.55 29.58
C ASP A 322 -20.19 -2.27 29.89
N ALA A 323 -20.10 -3.56 29.58
CA ALA A 323 -18.90 -4.38 29.74
C ALA A 323 -17.77 -4.00 28.76
N THR A 324 -18.11 -3.53 27.57
CA THR A 324 -17.16 -3.13 26.52
C THR A 324 -16.76 -1.64 26.62
N ALA A 325 -17.31 -0.89 27.58
CA ALA A 325 -17.14 0.56 27.73
C ALA A 325 -17.53 1.40 26.50
N THR A 326 -18.29 0.82 25.56
CA THR A 326 -18.83 1.49 24.39
C THR A 326 -20.20 2.09 24.67
N VAL A 327 -20.33 2.92 25.69
CA VAL A 327 -21.52 3.75 25.89
C VAL A 327 -21.44 4.91 24.89
N PRO A 328 -22.42 5.07 23.98
CA PRO A 328 -22.45 6.24 23.12
C PRO A 328 -22.42 7.48 23.98
N PRO A 329 -21.56 8.47 23.69
CA PRO A 329 -21.56 9.72 24.45
C PRO A 329 -22.95 10.34 24.41
N ALA A 330 -23.40 10.90 25.54
CA ALA A 330 -24.73 11.58 25.66
C ALA A 330 -24.90 12.73 24.66
N ARG A 331 -23.88 13.10 23.97
CA ARG A 331 -23.81 14.07 22.89
C ARG A 331 -22.80 13.59 21.83
N TRP A 332 -23.28 13.36 20.63
CA TRP A 332 -22.43 12.99 19.49
C TRP A 332 -21.38 14.09 19.24
N PRO A 333 -20.12 13.77 18.97
CA PRO A 333 -19.17 14.75 18.48
C PRO A 333 -19.72 15.33 17.17
N GLU A 334 -19.76 16.65 17.06
CA GLU A 334 -20.07 17.29 15.79
C GLU A 334 -19.07 16.82 14.73
N PRO A 335 -19.50 16.58 13.48
CA PRO A 335 -18.61 16.18 12.41
C PRO A 335 -17.45 17.17 12.34
N ARG A 336 -16.22 16.67 12.42
CA ARG A 336 -15.02 17.50 12.32
C ARG A 336 -15.08 18.25 10.98
N LYS A 337 -15.04 19.58 11.02
CA LYS A 337 -14.96 20.38 9.80
C LYS A 337 -13.76 19.91 8.97
N PRO A 338 -13.90 19.82 7.64
CA PRO A 338 -12.78 19.50 6.77
C PRO A 338 -11.61 20.43 7.12
N ARG A 339 -10.44 19.86 7.39
CA ARG A 339 -9.22 20.65 7.60
C ARG A 339 -8.91 21.38 6.30
N THR A 340 -8.93 22.69 6.30
CA THR A 340 -8.38 23.48 5.21
C THR A 340 -6.90 23.15 5.03
N PRO A 341 -6.44 22.93 3.78
CA PRO A 341 -5.03 22.72 3.50
C PRO A 341 -4.23 23.88 4.12
N ARG A 342 -3.21 23.56 4.88
CA ARG A 342 -2.29 24.54 5.43
C ARG A 342 -1.54 25.17 4.26
N GLU A 343 -1.65 26.48 4.08
CA GLU A 343 -0.80 27.23 3.13
C GLU A 343 0.66 26.95 3.47
N PRO A 344 1.52 26.75 2.44
CA PRO A 344 2.94 26.55 2.67
C PRO A 344 3.50 27.80 3.36
N ALA A 345 4.22 27.57 4.47
CA ALA A 345 4.88 28.63 5.23
C ALA A 345 5.79 29.43 4.29
N ALA A 346 5.50 30.71 4.15
CA ALA A 346 6.35 31.64 3.44
C ALA A 346 7.71 31.70 4.16
N ASN A 347 8.77 31.34 3.44
CA ASN A 347 10.15 31.57 3.84
C ASN A 347 10.35 33.08 4.09
N GLY A 348 10.44 33.47 5.33
CA GLY A 348 10.85 34.81 5.76
C GLY A 348 12.33 34.80 6.12
N ASP A 349 13.14 35.19 5.16
CA ASP A 349 14.48 35.71 5.40
C ASP A 349 14.40 36.96 6.31
N SER A 350 15.15 36.98 7.37
CA SER A 350 15.96 38.15 7.73
C SER A 350 16.83 37.88 8.95
N ALA A 351 18.09 37.88 8.66
CA ALA A 351 19.16 38.01 9.63
C ALA A 351 19.05 39.32 10.41
N SER A 352 19.29 39.29 11.71
CA SER A 352 19.91 40.40 12.43
C SER A 352 20.77 39.85 13.56
N VAL A 353 22.04 40.09 13.35
CA VAL A 353 23.16 39.99 14.31
C VAL A 353 22.98 41.10 15.34
N GLU A 354 22.95 40.76 16.62
CA GLU A 354 23.42 41.65 17.67
C GLU A 354 24.21 40.91 18.74
N SER A 355 25.42 41.37 18.90
CA SER A 355 26.44 41.03 19.85
C SER A 355 26.09 41.56 21.24
N GLY A 356 26.34 40.80 22.30
CA GLY A 356 26.28 41.24 23.70
C GLY A 356 27.11 40.32 24.58
N HIS A 357 28.28 40.82 24.90
CA HIS A 357 29.28 40.34 25.86
C HIS A 357 28.74 40.47 27.29
N GLU A 358 29.17 39.54 28.16
CA GLU A 358 29.62 39.69 29.59
C GLU A 358 29.32 38.34 30.28
N ASN A 359 30.28 37.59 30.67
CA ASN A 359 31.34 37.58 31.66
C ASN A 359 30.81 37.27 33.10
N ASP A 360 31.58 36.43 33.77
CA ASP A 360 31.65 36.04 35.18
C ASP A 360 30.82 34.76 35.55
N GLY A 361 31.37 33.72 36.13
CA GLY A 361 32.55 33.52 36.93
C GLY A 361 32.26 32.40 37.92
N ASP A 362 33.24 31.57 38.14
CA ASP A 362 33.54 30.79 39.34
C ASP A 362 32.64 29.64 39.84
N GLY A 363 33.35 28.54 40.10
CA GLY A 363 33.19 27.71 41.24
C GLY A 363 33.19 26.18 40.97
N PHE A 364 34.35 25.59 40.87
CA PHE A 364 35.07 24.63 41.70
C PHE A 364 34.27 23.59 42.52
N ASP A 365 34.81 22.40 42.42
CA ASP A 365 34.81 21.21 43.31
C ASP A 365 33.77 20.10 42.94
N GLY A 366 34.16 18.83 42.80
CA GLY A 366 35.24 18.08 43.37
C GLY A 366 34.70 16.67 43.65
N GLY A 367 35.46 15.67 43.22
CA GLY A 367 35.49 14.34 43.83
C GLY A 367 34.32 13.42 43.52
N GLY A 368 34.47 12.19 43.14
CA GLY A 368 35.45 11.18 43.30
C GLY A 368 34.79 9.84 43.15
N SER A 369 35.49 8.99 42.47
CA SER A 369 35.67 7.53 42.62
C SER A 369 34.50 6.61 42.97
N GLY A 370 34.43 5.54 42.22
CA GLY A 370 34.52 4.21 42.77
C GLY A 370 33.39 3.24 42.37
N GLU A 371 33.76 2.30 41.71
CA GLU A 371 33.61 0.88 41.44
C GLU A 371 32.84 0.51 40.19
#